data_d1a4bcb4f1f9b0745dab0962c761335f
#
_entry.id   d1a4bcb4f1f9b0745dab0962c761335f
#
_cell.length_a   1.000
_cell.length_b   1.000
_cell.length_c   1.000
_cell.angle_alpha   90.00
_cell.angle_beta   90.00
_cell.angle_gamma   90.00
#
_symmetry.space_group_name_H-M   'P 1'
#
loop_
_entity.id
_entity.type
_entity.pdbx_description
1 polymer ?
#
loop_
_entity_poly.entity_id
_entity_poly.type
_entity_poly.pdbx_seq_one_letter_code
_entity_poly.pdbx_strand_id
1 'polypeptide(L)'
;MGIVTSRFNAGSLRQIKLCLIAAPMNAVDFASLLCSRLCHDLMSPVGALNNGIELLADETDPEMREKCLELLADSARATANKLKFFRLAFGAGGGFADEIDTGEAQAALEGLFGGEGKVQLGWVVSDEKLPKGAIKLLLNLSLLAGDALVRGGQLDVGAERRTGEIELAVRAEGPRILLDPVLRQTLATGGSGTIEPRAAAAWLAHHLAGEAGGTIKLSDPTSDVLMIGAVIPA
;
A
#
# COMPACT_ATOMS: atom_id res chain seq x y z
N MET A 1 47.62 49.86 2.07
CA MET A 1 46.37 49.62 2.82
C MET A 1 45.21 50.00 1.90
N GLY A 2 44.76 49.09 1.07
CA GLY A 2 43.76 49.33 0.03
C GLY A 2 42.68 48.28 0.15
N ILE A 3 41.47 48.73 0.52
CA ILE A 3 40.27 47.89 0.71
C ILE A 3 39.67 47.62 -0.68
N VAL A 4 39.72 46.35 -1.11
CA VAL A 4 39.02 45.91 -2.34
C VAL A 4 37.56 45.57 -1.97
N THR A 5 36.66 46.51 -2.22
CA THR A 5 35.23 46.25 -2.16
C THR A 5 34.77 45.58 -3.45
N SER A 6 34.63 44.25 -3.41
CA SER A 6 34.02 43.48 -4.49
C SER A 6 32.50 43.75 -4.49
N ARG A 7 31.98 44.46 -5.50
CA ARG A 7 30.56 44.65 -5.75
C ARG A 7 29.97 43.37 -6.30
N PHE A 8 29.15 42.70 -5.50
CA PHE A 8 28.29 41.62 -5.96
C PHE A 8 27.23 42.17 -6.91
N ASN A 9 27.29 41.75 -8.16
CA ASN A 9 26.34 42.18 -9.19
C ASN A 9 25.03 41.40 -9.05
N ALA A 10 23.96 42.08 -8.66
CA ALA A 10 22.62 41.53 -8.44
C ALA A 10 21.92 40.98 -9.70
N GLY A 11 22.58 41.00 -10.86
CA GLY A 11 22.04 40.57 -12.16
C GLY A 11 22.21 39.06 -12.44
N SER A 12 23.05 38.32 -11.69
CA SER A 12 23.38 36.92 -11.99
C SER A 12 22.53 35.87 -11.28
N LEU A 13 21.62 36.27 -10.37
CA LEU A 13 20.75 35.36 -9.63
C LEU A 13 19.44 34.96 -10.34
N ARG A 14 19.20 35.48 -11.55
CA ARG A 14 17.95 35.22 -12.29
C ARG A 14 17.99 34.05 -13.28
N GLN A 15 19.07 33.33 -13.39
CA GLN A 15 19.20 32.26 -14.41
C GLN A 15 19.64 30.90 -13.89
N ILE A 16 19.65 30.68 -12.57
CA ILE A 16 19.66 29.32 -12.07
C ILE A 16 18.18 28.88 -11.92
N LYS A 17 17.51 28.65 -13.06
CA LYS A 17 16.45 27.66 -13.13
C LYS A 17 17.16 26.31 -12.93
N LEU A 18 17.48 25.99 -11.67
CA LEU A 18 17.84 24.64 -11.30
C LEU A 18 16.62 23.81 -11.70
N CYS A 19 16.75 23.09 -12.81
CA CYS A 19 15.93 21.93 -13.07
C CYS A 19 16.29 20.98 -11.94
N LEU A 20 15.60 21.07 -10.80
CA LEU A 20 15.60 20.03 -9.78
C LEU A 20 14.97 18.81 -10.47
N ILE A 21 15.82 18.07 -11.19
CA ILE A 21 15.55 16.67 -11.47
C ILE A 21 15.52 16.08 -10.08
N ALA A 22 14.33 15.80 -9.57
CA ALA A 22 14.19 15.13 -8.29
C ALA A 22 15.08 13.90 -8.34
N ALA A 23 16.03 13.81 -7.43
CA ALA A 23 16.91 12.65 -7.36
C ALA A 23 16.02 11.40 -7.22
N PRO A 24 16.35 10.29 -7.90
CA PRO A 24 15.60 9.06 -7.74
C PRO A 24 15.58 8.68 -6.26
N MET A 25 14.44 8.22 -5.76
CA MET A 25 14.29 7.79 -4.37
C MET A 25 15.32 6.71 -4.06
N ASN A 26 16.13 6.92 -3.03
CA ASN A 26 17.07 5.93 -2.56
C ASN A 26 16.45 4.95 -1.56
N ALA A 27 17.16 3.88 -1.22
CA ALA A 27 16.66 2.84 -0.31
C ALA A 27 16.34 3.37 1.09
N VAL A 28 17.08 4.37 1.59
CA VAL A 28 16.86 4.97 2.92
C VAL A 28 15.57 5.81 2.92
N ASP A 29 15.38 6.61 1.88
CA ASP A 29 14.17 7.41 1.72
C ASP A 29 12.93 6.52 1.61
N PHE A 30 13.03 5.43 0.84
CA PHE A 30 11.94 4.46 0.72
C PHE A 30 11.65 3.75 2.05
N ALA A 31 12.68 3.32 2.79
CA ALA A 31 12.49 2.72 4.11
C ALA A 31 11.80 3.70 5.08
N SER A 32 12.20 4.97 5.09
CA SER A 32 11.58 6.02 5.91
C SER A 32 10.12 6.24 5.53
N LEU A 33 9.80 6.23 4.22
CA LEU A 33 8.46 6.35 3.69
C LEU A 33 7.56 5.18 4.14
N LEU A 34 8.06 3.95 4.03
CA LEU A 34 7.36 2.75 4.52
C LEU A 34 7.13 2.80 6.04
N CYS A 35 8.16 3.15 6.83
CA CYS A 35 8.01 3.29 8.27
C CYS A 35 6.91 4.31 8.62
N SER A 36 6.88 5.46 7.94
CA SER A 36 5.84 6.47 8.15
C SER A 36 4.45 5.93 7.82
N ARG A 37 4.30 5.19 6.72
CA ARG A 37 3.04 4.55 6.34
C ARG A 37 2.59 3.53 7.39
N LEU A 38 3.49 2.63 7.80
CA LEU A 38 3.20 1.60 8.81
C LEU A 38 2.77 2.21 10.14
N CYS A 39 3.52 3.21 10.62
CA CYS A 39 3.17 3.92 11.85
C CYS A 39 1.79 4.56 11.75
N HIS A 40 1.51 5.28 10.66
CA HIS A 40 0.20 5.89 10.43
C HIS A 40 -0.94 4.87 10.48
N ASP A 41 -0.80 3.75 9.79
CA ASP A 41 -1.87 2.76 9.65
C ASP A 41 -2.10 1.93 10.94
N LEU A 42 -1.07 1.84 11.81
CA LEU A 42 -1.15 1.17 13.11
C LEU A 42 -1.59 2.09 14.25
N MET A 43 -1.42 3.41 14.11
CA MET A 43 -1.78 4.36 15.19
C MET A 43 -3.25 4.28 15.58
N SER A 44 -4.16 4.12 14.62
CA SER A 44 -5.61 4.06 14.89
C SER A 44 -6.00 2.84 15.74
N PRO A 45 -5.71 1.59 15.35
CA PRO A 45 -6.11 0.45 16.16
C PRO A 45 -5.33 0.34 17.48
N VAL A 46 -4.06 0.76 17.54
CA VAL A 46 -3.29 0.81 18.80
C VAL A 46 -3.84 1.89 19.73
N GLY A 47 -4.23 3.05 19.21
CA GLY A 47 -4.91 4.09 19.98
C GLY A 47 -6.24 3.61 20.56
N ALA A 48 -7.03 2.86 19.78
CA ALA A 48 -8.27 2.25 20.26
C ALA A 48 -8.04 1.23 21.39
N LEU A 49 -6.92 0.45 21.34
CA LEU A 49 -6.53 -0.42 22.44
C LEU A 49 -6.24 0.37 23.73
N ASN A 50 -5.45 1.44 23.65
CA ASN A 50 -5.15 2.26 24.82
C ASN A 50 -6.42 2.88 25.42
N ASN A 51 -7.26 3.48 24.58
CA ASN A 51 -8.53 4.06 25.03
C ASN A 51 -9.45 3.00 25.67
N GLY A 52 -9.53 1.81 25.10
CA GLY A 52 -10.33 0.70 25.64
C GLY A 52 -9.82 0.24 27.01
N ILE A 53 -8.50 0.19 27.21
CA ILE A 53 -7.89 -0.15 28.50
C ILE A 53 -8.20 0.93 29.56
N GLU A 54 -8.08 2.21 29.21
CA GLU A 54 -8.41 3.33 30.10
C GLU A 54 -9.88 3.30 30.50
N LEU A 55 -10.79 3.11 29.54
CA LEU A 55 -12.23 2.98 29.81
C LEU A 55 -12.54 1.79 30.72
N LEU A 56 -11.90 0.64 30.47
CA LEU A 56 -12.14 -0.57 31.27
C LEU A 56 -11.66 -0.45 32.72
N ALA A 57 -10.65 0.38 32.98
CA ALA A 57 -10.08 0.56 34.32
C ALA A 57 -11.09 1.19 35.32
N ASP A 58 -11.91 2.13 34.83
CA ASP A 58 -12.86 2.88 35.66
C ASP A 58 -14.32 2.38 35.51
N GLU A 59 -14.58 1.48 34.55
CA GLU A 59 -15.92 1.01 34.26
C GLU A 59 -16.36 -0.09 35.24
N THR A 60 -17.52 0.11 35.85
CA THR A 60 -18.11 -0.82 36.83
C THR A 60 -19.37 -1.54 36.33
N ASP A 61 -20.02 -0.99 35.29
CA ASP A 61 -21.16 -1.63 34.68
C ASP A 61 -20.76 -2.88 33.87
N PRO A 62 -21.31 -4.07 34.18
CA PRO A 62 -20.93 -5.30 33.51
C PRO A 62 -21.16 -5.29 31.99
N GLU A 63 -22.25 -4.67 31.50
CA GLU A 63 -22.55 -4.60 30.07
C GLU A 63 -21.56 -3.69 29.32
N MET A 64 -21.21 -2.57 29.91
CA MET A 64 -20.20 -1.67 29.34
C MET A 64 -18.80 -2.28 29.38
N ARG A 65 -18.45 -3.04 30.42
CA ARG A 65 -17.20 -3.77 30.48
C ARG A 65 -17.09 -4.82 29.36
N GLU A 66 -18.17 -5.54 29.07
CA GLU A 66 -18.20 -6.51 27.96
C GLU A 66 -17.97 -5.81 26.61
N LYS A 67 -18.62 -4.68 26.35
CA LYS A 67 -18.40 -3.87 25.13
C LYS A 67 -16.97 -3.34 25.02
N CYS A 68 -16.34 -2.95 26.13
CA CYS A 68 -14.94 -2.55 26.15
C CYS A 68 -14.02 -3.73 25.78
N LEU A 69 -14.29 -4.93 26.30
CA LEU A 69 -13.51 -6.14 25.98
C LEU A 69 -13.65 -6.54 24.50
N GLU A 70 -14.87 -6.43 23.94
CA GLU A 70 -15.09 -6.66 22.50
C GLU A 70 -14.29 -5.65 21.64
N LEU A 71 -14.33 -4.36 21.98
CA LEU A 71 -13.55 -3.32 21.30
C LEU A 71 -12.05 -3.60 21.35
N LEU A 72 -11.54 -4.03 22.52
CA LEU A 72 -10.14 -4.42 22.68
C LEU A 72 -9.77 -5.62 21.81
N ALA A 73 -10.63 -6.66 21.80
CA ALA A 73 -10.41 -7.85 20.99
C ALA A 73 -10.38 -7.53 19.49
N ASP A 74 -11.30 -6.69 19.01
CA ASP A 74 -11.37 -6.28 17.61
C ASP A 74 -10.17 -5.40 17.21
N SER A 75 -9.78 -4.46 18.06
CA SER A 75 -8.61 -3.60 17.83
C SER A 75 -7.30 -4.40 17.81
N ALA A 76 -7.17 -5.39 18.69
CA ALA A 76 -6.02 -6.30 18.72
C ALA A 76 -5.96 -7.15 17.44
N ARG A 77 -7.12 -7.69 16.99
CA ARG A 77 -7.25 -8.46 15.76
C ARG A 77 -6.91 -7.60 14.53
N ALA A 78 -7.43 -6.39 14.44
CA ALA A 78 -7.13 -5.44 13.36
C ALA A 78 -5.64 -5.11 13.31
N THR A 79 -5.00 -4.87 14.45
CA THR A 79 -3.55 -4.62 14.54
C THR A 79 -2.75 -5.81 14.03
N ALA A 80 -3.07 -7.02 14.51
CA ALA A 80 -2.39 -8.25 14.11
C ALA A 80 -2.54 -8.54 12.60
N ASN A 81 -3.74 -8.32 12.04
CA ASN A 81 -4.01 -8.51 10.62
C ASN A 81 -3.23 -7.52 9.75
N LYS A 82 -3.20 -6.24 10.13
CA LYS A 82 -2.37 -5.22 9.44
C LYS A 82 -0.89 -5.60 9.46
N LEU A 83 -0.36 -6.04 10.60
CA LEU A 83 1.04 -6.47 10.71
C LEU A 83 1.34 -7.69 9.84
N LYS A 84 0.43 -8.69 9.79
CA LYS A 84 0.57 -9.86 8.91
C LYS A 84 0.61 -9.43 7.44
N PHE A 85 -0.31 -8.59 7.03
CA PHE A 85 -0.35 -8.05 5.67
C PHE A 85 0.94 -7.28 5.32
N PHE A 86 1.36 -6.34 6.16
CA PHE A 86 2.56 -5.54 5.92
C PHE A 86 3.84 -6.38 5.84
N ARG A 87 3.94 -7.43 6.65
CA ARG A 87 5.05 -8.38 6.58
C ARG A 87 5.15 -9.05 5.21
N LEU A 88 4.03 -9.41 4.59
CA LEU A 88 3.99 -10.03 3.26
C LEU A 88 4.18 -9.00 2.15
N ALA A 89 3.45 -7.89 2.21
CA ALA A 89 3.43 -6.88 1.15
C ALA A 89 4.74 -6.07 1.06
N PHE A 90 5.35 -5.73 2.20
CA PHE A 90 6.52 -4.85 2.26
C PHE A 90 7.78 -5.53 2.77
N GLY A 91 7.64 -6.50 3.67
CA GLY A 91 8.75 -7.12 4.36
C GLY A 91 9.45 -8.24 3.58
N ALA A 92 10.32 -8.94 4.27
CA ALA A 92 10.95 -10.17 3.81
C ALA A 92 10.02 -11.40 3.98
N GLY A 93 8.68 -11.21 3.87
CA GLY A 93 7.70 -12.27 4.00
C GLY A 93 8.06 -13.51 3.17
N GLY A 94 7.72 -14.70 3.64
CA GLY A 94 8.16 -15.97 3.03
C GLY A 94 9.58 -16.38 3.38
N GLY A 95 10.30 -15.65 4.23
CA GLY A 95 11.68 -15.98 4.62
C GLY A 95 12.64 -16.02 3.42
N PHE A 96 13.43 -17.11 3.32
CA PHE A 96 14.35 -17.37 2.20
C PHE A 96 13.69 -18.11 1.03
N ALA A 97 12.40 -18.44 1.11
CA ALA A 97 11.70 -19.12 0.03
C ALA A 97 11.51 -18.18 -1.16
N ASP A 98 11.70 -18.72 -2.37
CA ASP A 98 11.50 -17.98 -3.62
C ASP A 98 10.03 -17.87 -3.99
N GLU A 99 9.19 -18.79 -3.52
CA GLU A 99 7.74 -18.83 -3.71
C GLU A 99 6.99 -18.73 -2.37
N ILE A 100 5.80 -18.12 -2.41
CA ILE A 100 4.90 -17.95 -1.27
C ILE A 100 3.58 -18.65 -1.59
N ASP A 101 2.99 -19.28 -0.57
CA ASP A 101 1.67 -19.87 -0.62
C ASP A 101 0.61 -18.78 -0.88
N THR A 102 -0.23 -19.00 -1.89
CA THR A 102 -1.27 -18.03 -2.28
C THR A 102 -2.38 -17.94 -1.24
N GLY A 103 -2.62 -18.99 -0.46
CA GLY A 103 -3.53 -18.98 0.67
C GLY A 103 -3.06 -18.07 1.81
N GLU A 104 -1.72 -17.91 2.01
CA GLU A 104 -1.20 -16.93 2.98
C GLU A 104 -1.51 -15.49 2.53
N ALA A 105 -1.39 -15.22 1.23
CA ALA A 105 -1.73 -13.93 0.66
C ALA A 105 -3.25 -13.64 0.73
N GLN A 106 -4.08 -14.63 0.42
CA GLN A 106 -5.53 -14.54 0.57
C GLN A 106 -5.93 -14.21 2.01
N ALA A 107 -5.44 -15.00 2.98
CA ALA A 107 -5.73 -14.81 4.40
C ALA A 107 -5.27 -13.42 4.91
N ALA A 108 -4.16 -12.89 4.37
CA ALA A 108 -3.70 -11.54 4.71
C ALA A 108 -4.64 -10.45 4.18
N LEU A 109 -5.19 -10.59 2.97
CA LEU A 109 -6.18 -9.67 2.41
C LEU A 109 -7.53 -9.77 3.11
N GLU A 110 -8.00 -10.99 3.41
CA GLU A 110 -9.21 -11.22 4.20
C GLU A 110 -9.10 -10.59 5.59
N GLY A 111 -7.94 -10.73 6.23
CA GLY A 111 -7.67 -10.10 7.52
C GLY A 111 -7.63 -8.57 7.44
N LEU A 112 -7.17 -8.00 6.32
CA LEU A 112 -7.08 -6.55 6.14
C LEU A 112 -8.43 -5.90 5.83
N PHE A 113 -9.24 -6.52 4.95
CA PHE A 113 -10.48 -5.96 4.42
C PHE A 113 -11.75 -6.59 4.98
N GLY A 114 -11.68 -7.81 5.54
CA GLY A 114 -12.83 -8.59 6.00
C GLY A 114 -13.47 -8.12 7.31
N GLY A 115 -12.90 -7.10 7.99
CA GLY A 115 -13.52 -6.46 9.16
C GLY A 115 -14.72 -5.62 8.75
N GLU A 116 -15.77 -5.55 9.58
CA GLU A 116 -16.98 -4.74 9.38
C GLU A 116 -17.75 -4.90 8.04
N GLY A 117 -17.38 -5.86 7.19
CA GLY A 117 -18.14 -6.23 5.98
C GLY A 117 -18.25 -5.17 4.88
N LYS A 118 -17.43 -4.12 4.90
CA LYS A 118 -17.50 -3.04 3.90
C LYS A 118 -16.94 -3.45 2.53
N VAL A 119 -15.88 -4.27 2.51
CA VAL A 119 -15.26 -4.78 1.29
C VAL A 119 -15.42 -6.29 1.25
N GLN A 120 -16.00 -6.79 0.17
CA GLN A 120 -16.12 -8.22 -0.10
C GLN A 120 -14.93 -8.64 -0.97
N LEU A 121 -14.17 -9.64 -0.52
CA LEU A 121 -13.03 -10.15 -1.27
C LEU A 121 -13.45 -11.32 -2.16
N GLY A 122 -13.21 -11.20 -3.46
CA GLY A 122 -13.22 -12.30 -4.42
C GLY A 122 -11.80 -12.77 -4.68
N TRP A 123 -11.54 -14.07 -4.63
CA TRP A 123 -10.24 -14.65 -4.85
C TRP A 123 -10.26 -15.63 -6.03
N VAL A 124 -9.52 -15.31 -7.09
CA VAL A 124 -9.46 -16.05 -8.34
C VAL A 124 -7.99 -16.35 -8.68
N VAL A 125 -7.34 -17.09 -7.79
CA VAL A 125 -5.96 -17.55 -7.97
C VAL A 125 -5.96 -19.06 -7.91
N SER A 126 -5.55 -19.73 -8.99
CA SER A 126 -5.56 -21.19 -9.10
C SER A 126 -4.25 -21.84 -8.63
N ASP A 127 -3.15 -21.12 -8.73
CA ASP A 127 -1.83 -21.62 -8.33
C ASP A 127 -1.73 -21.68 -6.81
N GLU A 128 -1.23 -22.81 -6.27
CA GLU A 128 -0.99 -22.95 -4.82
C GLU A 128 0.16 -22.04 -4.36
N LYS A 129 1.13 -21.78 -5.22
CA LYS A 129 2.31 -20.94 -4.93
C LYS A 129 2.64 -20.04 -6.10
N LEU A 130 3.10 -18.84 -5.78
CA LEU A 130 3.60 -17.87 -6.76
C LEU A 130 4.94 -17.29 -6.29
N PRO A 131 5.78 -16.81 -7.23
CA PRO A 131 7.01 -16.12 -6.90
C PRO A 131 6.78 -14.98 -5.91
N LYS A 132 7.69 -14.82 -4.98
CA LYS A 132 7.61 -13.82 -3.91
C LYS A 132 7.38 -12.40 -4.45
N GLY A 133 8.01 -12.05 -5.57
CA GLY A 133 7.80 -10.76 -6.26
C GLY A 133 6.37 -10.60 -6.76
N ALA A 134 5.78 -11.65 -7.35
CA ALA A 134 4.41 -11.66 -7.82
C ALA A 134 3.40 -11.48 -6.68
N ILE A 135 3.58 -12.20 -5.56
CA ILE A 135 2.73 -12.03 -4.37
C ILE A 135 2.83 -10.62 -3.79
N LYS A 136 4.04 -10.07 -3.64
CA LYS A 136 4.22 -8.70 -3.17
C LYS A 136 3.54 -7.69 -4.08
N LEU A 137 3.71 -7.84 -5.39
CA LEU A 137 3.07 -6.99 -6.38
C LEU A 137 1.55 -7.10 -6.26
N LEU A 138 0.98 -8.31 -6.25
CA LEU A 138 -0.45 -8.55 -6.11
C LEU A 138 -1.03 -7.91 -4.85
N LEU A 139 -0.37 -8.08 -3.70
CA LEU A 139 -0.81 -7.50 -2.43
C LEU A 139 -0.80 -5.96 -2.45
N ASN A 140 0.22 -5.35 -3.05
CA ASN A 140 0.29 -3.88 -3.16
C ASN A 140 -0.77 -3.33 -4.12
N LEU A 141 -1.05 -4.02 -5.25
CA LEU A 141 -2.14 -3.65 -6.15
C LEU A 141 -3.50 -3.78 -5.46
N SER A 142 -3.70 -4.87 -4.69
CA SER A 142 -4.93 -5.11 -3.92
C SER A 142 -5.14 -4.06 -2.82
N LEU A 143 -4.08 -3.64 -2.14
CA LEU A 143 -4.13 -2.56 -1.14
C LEU A 143 -4.62 -1.25 -1.77
N LEU A 144 -4.04 -0.86 -2.92
CA LEU A 144 -4.42 0.37 -3.63
C LEU A 144 -5.86 0.34 -4.11
N ALA A 145 -6.30 -0.81 -4.65
CA ALA A 145 -7.66 -0.99 -5.15
C ALA A 145 -8.68 -1.04 -4.01
N GLY A 146 -8.36 -1.71 -2.90
CA GLY A 146 -9.22 -1.77 -1.71
C GLY A 146 -9.34 -0.42 -1.01
N ASP A 147 -8.24 0.34 -0.86
CA ASP A 147 -8.25 1.70 -0.31
C ASP A 147 -9.09 2.66 -1.19
N ALA A 148 -9.20 2.39 -2.50
CA ALA A 148 -10.03 3.17 -3.42
C ALA A 148 -11.54 2.94 -3.22
N LEU A 149 -11.97 1.84 -2.58
CA LEU A 149 -13.37 1.53 -2.25
C LEU A 149 -13.85 2.31 -1.01
N VAL A 150 -13.98 3.62 -1.12
CA VAL A 150 -14.23 4.54 0.01
C VAL A 150 -15.52 4.22 0.79
N ARG A 151 -16.51 3.62 0.12
CA ARG A 151 -17.79 3.21 0.71
C ARG A 151 -18.01 1.70 0.69
N GLY A 152 -16.91 0.94 0.62
CA GLY A 152 -16.98 -0.50 0.44
C GLY A 152 -17.32 -0.92 -0.99
N GLY A 153 -17.50 -2.22 -1.18
CA GLY A 153 -17.81 -2.82 -2.46
C GLY A 153 -17.12 -4.16 -2.65
N GLN A 154 -16.96 -4.57 -3.91
CA GLN A 154 -16.34 -5.82 -4.31
C GLN A 154 -14.88 -5.58 -4.71
N LEU A 155 -13.96 -6.37 -4.17
CA LEU A 155 -12.55 -6.41 -4.51
C LEU A 155 -12.22 -7.81 -5.03
N ASP A 156 -12.11 -7.97 -6.33
CA ASP A 156 -11.71 -9.24 -6.93
C ASP A 156 -10.20 -9.24 -7.21
N VAL A 157 -9.53 -10.28 -6.75
CA VAL A 157 -8.08 -10.45 -6.87
C VAL A 157 -7.79 -11.75 -7.60
N GLY A 158 -7.08 -11.67 -8.71
CA GLY A 158 -6.75 -12.79 -9.58
C GLY A 158 -5.29 -12.85 -9.94
N ALA A 159 -4.79 -14.07 -10.11
CA ALA A 159 -3.48 -14.35 -10.69
C ALA A 159 -3.54 -15.63 -11.52
N GLU A 160 -2.88 -15.63 -12.66
CA GLU A 160 -2.79 -16.77 -13.54
C GLU A 160 -1.36 -16.91 -14.08
N ARG A 161 -0.77 -18.09 -13.90
CA ARG A 161 0.53 -18.42 -14.49
C ARG A 161 0.28 -18.95 -15.91
N ARG A 162 0.87 -18.29 -16.90
CA ARG A 162 0.87 -18.71 -18.30
C ARG A 162 2.27 -19.10 -18.75
N THR A 163 2.39 -19.56 -20.00
CA THR A 163 3.69 -19.93 -20.57
C THR A 163 4.63 -18.72 -20.62
N GLY A 164 5.59 -18.66 -19.69
CA GLY A 164 6.63 -17.63 -19.62
C GLY A 164 6.24 -16.33 -18.92
N GLU A 165 4.99 -16.19 -18.43
CA GLU A 165 4.53 -14.99 -17.75
C GLU A 165 3.51 -15.29 -16.65
N ILE A 166 3.35 -14.34 -15.73
CA ILE A 166 2.31 -14.34 -14.71
C ILE A 166 1.47 -13.08 -14.89
N GLU A 167 0.18 -13.28 -15.12
CA GLU A 167 -0.81 -12.20 -15.16
C GLU A 167 -1.42 -12.00 -13.78
N LEU A 168 -1.41 -10.76 -13.32
CA LEU A 168 -2.03 -10.32 -12.07
C LEU A 168 -3.14 -9.35 -12.41
N ALA A 169 -4.31 -9.49 -11.81
CA ALA A 169 -5.44 -8.62 -12.02
C ALA A 169 -6.16 -8.31 -10.70
N VAL A 170 -6.44 -7.03 -10.47
CA VAL A 170 -7.25 -6.58 -9.34
C VAL A 170 -8.36 -5.71 -9.87
N ARG A 171 -9.59 -6.03 -9.48
CA ARG A 171 -10.81 -5.32 -9.88
C ARG A 171 -11.50 -4.81 -8.63
N ALA A 172 -11.79 -3.51 -8.58
CA ALA A 172 -12.59 -2.91 -7.53
C ALA A 172 -13.84 -2.29 -8.13
N GLU A 173 -14.99 -2.64 -7.56
CA GLU A 173 -16.31 -2.13 -7.94
C GLU A 173 -17.10 -1.78 -6.69
N GLY A 174 -17.74 -0.60 -6.69
CA GLY A 174 -18.49 -0.14 -5.52
C GLY A 174 -19.23 1.16 -5.77
N PRO A 175 -20.03 1.61 -4.78
CA PRO A 175 -20.84 2.82 -4.92
C PRO A 175 -20.01 4.10 -5.11
N ARG A 176 -18.75 4.08 -4.67
CA ARG A 176 -17.80 5.19 -4.85
C ARG A 176 -16.39 4.66 -4.86
N ILE A 177 -15.72 4.83 -6.00
CA ILE A 177 -14.30 4.49 -6.19
C ILE A 177 -13.52 5.79 -6.32
N LEU A 178 -12.42 5.91 -5.57
CA LEU A 178 -11.57 7.09 -5.59
C LEU A 178 -10.09 6.66 -5.51
N LEU A 179 -9.45 6.49 -6.64
CA LEU A 179 -7.99 6.35 -6.69
C LEU A 179 -7.37 7.74 -6.87
N ASP A 180 -6.64 8.20 -5.86
CA ASP A 180 -5.97 9.51 -5.88
C ASP A 180 -5.09 9.64 -7.15
N PRO A 181 -5.16 10.78 -7.87
CA PRO A 181 -4.35 11.01 -9.07
C PRO A 181 -2.85 10.84 -8.86
N VAL A 182 -2.33 11.20 -7.66
CA VAL A 182 -0.91 11.01 -7.32
C VAL A 182 -0.57 9.52 -7.22
N LEU A 183 -1.44 8.70 -6.61
CA LEU A 183 -1.25 7.24 -6.53
C LEU A 183 -1.29 6.63 -7.93
N ARG A 184 -2.25 7.03 -8.75
CA ARG A 184 -2.37 6.58 -10.15
C ARG A 184 -1.12 6.92 -10.96
N GLN A 185 -0.64 8.16 -10.86
CA GLN A 185 0.59 8.60 -11.54
C GLN A 185 1.80 7.83 -11.02
N THR A 186 1.94 7.69 -9.69
CA THR A 186 3.07 6.96 -9.08
C THR A 186 3.09 5.50 -9.54
N LEU A 187 1.94 4.84 -9.59
CA LEU A 187 1.81 3.47 -10.07
C LEU A 187 2.20 3.34 -11.55
N ALA A 188 1.83 4.32 -12.38
CA ALA A 188 2.12 4.30 -13.82
C ALA A 188 3.58 4.66 -14.15
N THR A 189 4.21 5.57 -13.42
CA THR A 189 5.50 6.19 -13.81
C THR A 189 6.61 6.07 -12.76
N GLY A 190 6.35 5.47 -11.59
CA GLY A 190 7.28 5.44 -10.46
C GLY A 190 7.30 6.74 -9.64
N GLY A 191 6.46 7.71 -10.01
CA GLY A 191 6.40 9.02 -9.36
C GLY A 191 7.53 9.95 -9.79
N SER A 192 7.36 11.24 -9.50
CA SER A 192 8.38 12.29 -9.72
C SER A 192 8.38 13.23 -8.52
N GLY A 193 9.55 13.52 -7.97
CA GLY A 193 9.70 14.41 -6.83
C GLY A 193 9.51 13.73 -5.48
N THR A 194 9.05 14.49 -4.47
CA THR A 194 8.82 13.96 -3.12
C THR A 194 7.58 13.08 -3.12
N ILE A 195 7.74 11.82 -2.74
CA ILE A 195 6.63 10.86 -2.61
C ILE A 195 6.11 10.89 -1.18
N GLU A 196 4.79 10.97 -1.02
CA GLU A 196 4.13 10.92 0.28
C GLU A 196 4.02 9.48 0.80
N PRO A 197 3.96 9.25 2.15
CA PRO A 197 3.84 7.90 2.73
C PRO A 197 2.68 7.07 2.16
N ARG A 198 1.54 7.70 1.83
CA ARG A 198 0.38 7.02 1.22
C ARG A 198 0.68 6.43 -0.17
N ALA A 199 1.68 6.96 -0.88
CA ALA A 199 2.07 6.47 -2.20
C ALA A 199 3.14 5.36 -2.15
N ALA A 200 3.59 4.94 -0.97
CA ALA A 200 4.62 3.91 -0.81
C ALA A 200 4.25 2.59 -1.52
N ALA A 201 3.00 2.15 -1.40
CA ALA A 201 2.51 0.93 -2.06
C ALA A 201 2.53 1.05 -3.59
N ALA A 202 2.12 2.21 -4.12
CA ALA A 202 2.11 2.47 -5.56
C ALA A 202 3.54 2.52 -6.12
N TRP A 203 4.45 3.18 -5.40
CA TRP A 203 5.86 3.24 -5.75
C TRP A 203 6.50 1.85 -5.76
N LEU A 204 6.27 1.07 -4.69
CA LEU A 204 6.78 -0.28 -4.58
C LEU A 204 6.25 -1.19 -5.70
N ALA A 205 4.95 -1.14 -5.96
CA ALA A 205 4.34 -1.93 -7.03
C ALA A 205 4.96 -1.62 -8.40
N HIS A 206 5.15 -0.33 -8.72
CA HIS A 206 5.81 0.09 -9.95
C HIS A 206 7.23 -0.48 -10.07
N HIS A 207 8.02 -0.40 -8.99
CA HIS A 207 9.40 -0.89 -9.01
C HIS A 207 9.47 -2.41 -9.07
N LEU A 208 8.63 -3.12 -8.32
CA LEU A 208 8.56 -4.59 -8.38
C LEU A 208 8.21 -5.09 -9.78
N ALA A 209 7.25 -4.44 -10.45
CA ALA A 209 6.92 -4.78 -11.83
C ALA A 209 8.09 -4.48 -12.78
N GLY A 210 8.72 -3.31 -12.64
CA GLY A 210 9.87 -2.90 -13.47
C GLY A 210 11.11 -3.79 -13.27
N GLU A 211 11.46 -4.12 -12.02
CA GLU A 211 12.57 -5.04 -11.68
C GLU A 211 12.35 -6.45 -12.25
N ALA A 212 11.09 -6.90 -12.29
CA ALA A 212 10.73 -8.16 -12.93
C ALA A 212 10.68 -8.07 -14.47
N GLY A 213 10.88 -6.90 -15.08
CA GLY A 213 10.76 -6.70 -16.53
C GLY A 213 9.30 -6.67 -17.00
N GLY A 214 8.36 -6.46 -16.10
CA GLY A 214 6.93 -6.44 -16.36
C GLY A 214 6.35 -5.03 -16.56
N THR A 215 5.03 -4.96 -16.67
CA THR A 215 4.28 -3.72 -16.88
C THR A 215 3.02 -3.69 -16.04
N ILE A 216 2.58 -2.46 -15.65
CA ILE A 216 1.30 -2.24 -14.98
C ILE A 216 0.38 -1.43 -15.89
N LYS A 217 -0.89 -1.82 -15.95
CA LYS A 217 -1.96 -1.13 -16.69
C LYS A 217 -3.10 -0.81 -15.75
N LEU A 218 -3.70 0.37 -15.94
CA LEU A 218 -4.88 0.82 -15.19
C LEU A 218 -6.03 1.11 -16.15
N SER A 219 -7.26 0.90 -15.67
CA SER A 219 -8.47 1.35 -16.35
C SER A 219 -8.49 2.88 -16.48
N ASP A 220 -9.34 3.38 -17.38
CA ASP A 220 -9.56 4.82 -17.54
C ASP A 220 -10.04 5.44 -16.19
N PRO A 221 -9.57 6.66 -15.85
CA PRO A 221 -10.01 7.35 -14.63
C PRO A 221 -11.51 7.61 -14.54
N THR A 222 -12.21 7.62 -15.68
CA THR A 222 -13.67 7.87 -15.76
C THR A 222 -14.49 6.59 -15.71
N SER A 223 -13.84 5.41 -15.62
CA SER A 223 -14.52 4.12 -15.52
C SER A 223 -15.19 3.96 -14.15
N ASP A 224 -16.40 3.39 -14.14
CA ASP A 224 -17.13 3.00 -12.92
C ASP A 224 -16.47 1.82 -12.18
N VAL A 225 -15.49 1.16 -12.81
CA VAL A 225 -14.74 0.04 -12.25
C VAL A 225 -13.25 0.35 -12.32
N LEU A 226 -12.56 0.22 -11.21
CA LEU A 226 -11.09 0.29 -11.19
C LEU A 226 -10.51 -1.09 -11.51
N MET A 227 -9.79 -1.17 -12.63
CA MET A 227 -8.99 -2.34 -12.98
C MET A 227 -7.51 -1.98 -12.89
N ILE A 228 -6.74 -2.81 -12.21
CA ILE A 228 -5.27 -2.72 -12.17
C ILE A 228 -4.75 -4.09 -12.59
N GLY A 229 -4.07 -4.15 -13.72
CA GLY A 229 -3.43 -5.37 -14.23
C GLY A 229 -1.92 -5.23 -14.24
N ALA A 230 -1.22 -6.32 -14.01
CA ALA A 230 0.23 -6.42 -14.21
C ALA A 230 0.58 -7.72 -14.90
N VAL A 231 1.59 -7.66 -15.78
CA VAL A 231 2.18 -8.85 -16.43
C VAL A 231 3.66 -8.83 -16.10
N ILE A 232 4.17 -9.93 -15.55
CA ILE A 232 5.58 -10.12 -15.23
C ILE A 232 6.07 -11.45 -15.78
N PRO A 233 7.35 -11.60 -16.16
CA PRO A 233 7.94 -12.89 -16.50
C PRO A 233 7.79 -13.92 -15.36
N ALA A 234 7.58 -15.20 -15.72
CA ALA A 234 7.42 -16.31 -14.79
C ALA A 234 8.76 -16.79 -14.21
#